data_d9abd440ab25aa6d31f9d5868eddd859
#
_entry.id   d9abd440ab25aa6d31f9d5868eddd859
#
_cell.length_a   1.000
_cell.length_b   1.000
_cell.length_c   1.000
_cell.angle_alpha   90.00
_cell.angle_beta   90.00
_cell.angle_gamma   90.00
#
_symmetry.space_group_name_H-M   'P 1'
#
loop_
_entity.id
_entity.type
_entity.pdbx_description
1 polymer ?
#
loop_
_entity_poly.entity_id
_entity_poly.type
_entity_poly.pdbx_seq_one_letter_code
_entity_poly.pdbx_strand_id
1 'polypeptide(L)'
;MSSIPKSEIPKVNVPTTDVATPDVDEPNVGKPDVAPEAEIAEEEDEQSLPTAEEEPAKLRFEEDEGSLAAGRAAIVHFAKLAPSRPGVYRMIDGRGDVLYVGKAKNVKKRVQAYARPTGLDTRIERMIAATRSVEFVVTRTETEALLLEANLIKRLRPRFNVVLRDDKSFPYILITSDHWAPQILKHRGARNRQGHFYGPFASVWAVNRTINALQRAFLLRSCSDPFFESRTRPCLLYQIKRCSGPCTKEIEFKDYSALVREANEFLSGRSKRIKDQLAREMENASSALDFERAAIYRDRLAALSAIQSHQGVNPRGVEEADVFAVHQQGGFSCVEVFFFRTGQNWGNRAYFPKADRSLAPGEVLSAFLAQFYDDRPPPRLILISHEIADRELLAEALCTKVGHRIEIAAPLRGEKKDLVEHALANAREALGRKLA
;
A
#
# COMPACT_ATOMS: atom_id res chain seq x y z
N MET A 1 -60.26 -30.54 22.39
CA MET A 1 -61.45 -29.77 22.73
C MET A 1 -61.12 -28.91 23.94
N SER A 2 -60.89 -27.66 23.80
CA SER A 2 -61.35 -26.56 24.65
C SER A 2 -60.72 -25.26 24.13
N SER A 3 -61.60 -24.40 23.68
CA SER A 3 -61.28 -23.09 23.02
C SER A 3 -61.06 -22.04 24.10
N ILE A 4 -60.09 -21.17 23.93
CA ILE A 4 -59.89 -19.95 24.74
C ILE A 4 -60.33 -18.74 23.92
N PRO A 5 -61.18 -17.81 24.49
CA PRO A 5 -61.76 -16.70 23.74
C PRO A 5 -60.81 -15.50 23.58
N LYS A 6 -60.96 -14.81 22.46
CA LYS A 6 -60.33 -13.52 22.14
C LYS A 6 -60.97 -12.41 23.00
N SER A 7 -60.13 -11.66 23.71
CA SER A 7 -60.55 -10.42 24.39
C SER A 7 -60.34 -9.21 23.47
N GLU A 8 -61.45 -8.45 23.32
CA GLU A 8 -61.51 -7.20 22.56
C GLU A 8 -60.80 -6.06 23.30
N ILE A 9 -60.08 -5.21 22.54
CA ILE A 9 -59.46 -3.98 23.02
C ILE A 9 -60.45 -2.81 22.77
N PRO A 10 -60.81 -1.98 23.76
CA PRO A 10 -61.71 -0.87 23.55
C PRO A 10 -61.02 0.32 22.85
N LYS A 11 -61.69 0.89 21.86
CA LYS A 11 -61.35 2.15 21.18
C LYS A 11 -61.59 3.34 22.11
N VAL A 12 -60.50 4.12 22.38
CA VAL A 12 -60.65 5.39 23.09
C VAL A 12 -60.85 6.49 22.06
N ASN A 13 -61.98 7.20 22.18
CA ASN A 13 -62.32 8.43 21.42
C ASN A 13 -61.56 9.61 22.03
N VAL A 14 -60.81 10.36 21.23
CA VAL A 14 -60.17 11.63 21.62
C VAL A 14 -60.94 12.77 20.96
N PRO A 15 -61.47 13.74 21.70
CA PRO A 15 -62.16 14.89 21.12
C PRO A 15 -61.19 15.90 20.55
N THR A 16 -61.45 16.37 19.34
CA THR A 16 -60.77 17.50 18.69
C THR A 16 -61.28 18.81 19.31
N THR A 17 -60.36 19.55 19.94
CA THR A 17 -60.59 20.96 20.32
C THR A 17 -59.66 21.84 19.48
N ASP A 18 -60.26 22.70 18.67
CA ASP A 18 -59.60 23.83 18.01
C ASP A 18 -59.07 24.79 19.05
N VAL A 19 -57.75 25.04 19.05
CA VAL A 19 -57.13 26.10 19.80
C VAL A 19 -56.30 26.96 18.85
N ALA A 20 -56.68 28.24 18.80
CA ALA A 20 -56.02 29.30 18.04
C ALA A 20 -54.54 29.43 18.42
N THR A 21 -53.70 29.56 17.40
CA THR A 21 -52.25 29.86 17.53
C THR A 21 -52.03 31.29 17.91
N PRO A 22 -51.23 31.59 18.97
CA PRO A 22 -50.65 32.91 19.12
C PRO A 22 -49.35 33.00 18.29
N ASP A 23 -49.17 34.13 17.61
CA ASP A 23 -47.91 34.54 16.98
C ASP A 23 -46.82 34.56 18.04
N VAL A 24 -45.83 33.74 17.88
CA VAL A 24 -44.58 33.81 18.68
C VAL A 24 -43.44 34.08 17.70
N ASP A 25 -42.78 35.22 17.90
CA ASP A 25 -41.55 35.61 17.23
C ASP A 25 -40.56 34.43 17.17
N GLU A 26 -40.12 34.08 15.99
CA GLU A 26 -39.05 33.12 15.78
C GLU A 26 -37.75 33.66 16.38
N PRO A 27 -37.12 32.98 17.35
CA PRO A 27 -35.76 33.31 17.72
C PRO A 27 -34.87 32.95 16.54
N ASN A 28 -34.07 33.88 16.10
CA ASN A 28 -33.00 33.74 15.11
C ASN A 28 -32.05 32.64 15.58
N VAL A 29 -32.32 31.41 15.17
CA VAL A 29 -31.44 30.27 15.40
C VAL A 29 -30.30 30.43 14.42
N GLY A 30 -29.21 30.96 14.89
CA GLY A 30 -27.94 30.98 14.17
C GLY A 30 -27.68 29.60 13.59
N LYS A 31 -27.31 29.55 12.29
CA LYS A 31 -26.95 28.35 11.58
C LYS A 31 -26.02 27.51 12.48
N PRO A 32 -26.28 26.22 12.66
CA PRO A 32 -25.35 25.37 13.41
C PRO A 32 -23.98 25.52 12.77
N ASP A 33 -22.94 25.84 13.55
CA ASP A 33 -21.55 25.70 13.18
C ASP A 33 -21.30 24.23 12.86
N VAL A 34 -21.60 23.85 11.64
CA VAL A 34 -21.08 22.63 11.03
C VAL A 34 -19.58 22.88 11.03
N ALA A 35 -18.84 22.18 11.90
CA ALA A 35 -17.42 22.01 11.69
C ALA A 35 -17.26 21.73 10.19
N PRO A 36 -16.31 22.38 9.48
CA PRO A 36 -16.01 21.92 8.15
C PRO A 36 -15.78 20.42 8.34
N GLU A 37 -16.72 19.61 7.85
CA GLU A 37 -16.41 18.25 7.53
C GLU A 37 -15.08 18.44 6.83
N ALA A 38 -14.00 17.94 7.46
CA ALA A 38 -12.74 17.87 6.73
C ALA A 38 -13.21 17.28 5.42
N GLU A 39 -13.30 18.14 4.39
CA GLU A 39 -13.74 17.75 3.09
C GLU A 39 -12.98 16.45 2.86
N ILE A 40 -13.69 15.37 3.14
CA ILE A 40 -13.40 14.12 2.49
C ILE A 40 -13.76 14.52 1.08
N ALA A 41 -12.79 15.21 0.43
CA ALA A 41 -12.81 15.30 -0.99
C ALA A 41 -13.04 13.86 -1.38
N GLU A 42 -14.25 13.58 -1.82
CA GLU A 42 -14.54 12.48 -2.70
C GLU A 42 -13.72 12.77 -3.96
N GLU A 43 -12.36 12.79 -3.79
CA GLU A 43 -11.53 12.28 -4.82
C GLU A 43 -11.98 10.84 -4.91
N GLU A 44 -13.09 10.64 -5.65
CA GLU A 44 -13.28 9.43 -6.37
C GLU A 44 -11.87 9.13 -6.89
N ASP A 45 -11.17 8.18 -6.24
CA ASP A 45 -10.23 7.36 -6.95
C ASP A 45 -11.13 6.63 -7.97
N GLU A 46 -11.74 7.38 -8.90
CA GLU A 46 -11.82 6.89 -10.24
C GLU A 46 -10.41 6.33 -10.41
N GLN A 47 -10.33 5.01 -10.38
CA GLN A 47 -9.22 4.32 -10.99
C GLN A 47 -9.13 5.06 -12.33
N SER A 48 -8.31 6.10 -12.37
CA SER A 48 -8.03 6.77 -13.62
C SER A 48 -7.37 5.70 -14.43
N LEU A 49 -8.21 4.92 -15.06
CA LEU A 49 -7.89 4.22 -16.28
C LEU A 49 -7.12 5.30 -17.02
N PRO A 50 -5.85 5.10 -17.34
CA PRO A 50 -5.14 6.04 -18.19
C PRO A 50 -6.11 6.30 -19.33
N THR A 51 -6.59 7.54 -19.39
CA THR A 51 -7.48 7.99 -20.45
C THR A 51 -6.87 7.48 -21.74
N ALA A 52 -7.68 6.86 -22.58
CA ALA A 52 -7.28 6.21 -23.83
C ALA A 52 -6.58 7.17 -24.84
N GLU A 53 -6.18 8.35 -24.42
CA GLU A 53 -5.47 9.37 -25.18
C GLU A 53 -3.94 9.35 -25.03
N GLU A 54 -3.36 8.59 -24.12
CA GLU A 54 -2.03 8.10 -24.38
C GLU A 54 -2.19 6.90 -25.35
N GLU A 55 -2.36 7.20 -26.65
CA GLU A 55 -1.97 6.27 -27.70
C GLU A 55 -0.72 5.56 -27.17
N PRO A 56 -0.66 4.20 -27.21
CA PRO A 56 0.59 3.52 -26.94
C PRO A 56 1.54 4.21 -27.90
N ALA A 57 2.45 5.05 -27.33
CA ALA A 57 3.37 5.81 -28.16
C ALA A 57 3.84 4.78 -29.15
N LYS A 58 3.33 4.84 -30.37
CA LYS A 58 3.84 4.05 -31.47
C LYS A 58 5.30 4.34 -31.31
N LEU A 59 6.04 3.39 -30.74
CA LEU A 59 7.47 3.39 -30.74
C LEU A 59 7.76 3.46 -32.24
N ARG A 60 7.74 4.67 -32.80
CA ARG A 60 8.46 4.95 -34.00
C ARG A 60 9.88 4.65 -33.58
N PHE A 61 10.23 3.40 -33.81
CA PHE A 61 11.58 3.01 -33.99
C PHE A 61 12.03 3.76 -35.23
N GLU A 62 12.38 5.04 -35.08
CA GLU A 62 13.39 5.63 -35.93
C GLU A 62 14.58 4.73 -35.66
N GLU A 63 14.76 3.80 -36.56
CA GLU A 63 15.90 2.93 -36.71
C GLU A 63 17.12 3.84 -36.88
N ASP A 64 17.68 4.24 -35.71
CA ASP A 64 19.08 4.58 -35.66
C ASP A 64 19.78 3.24 -35.85
N GLU A 65 19.88 2.80 -37.13
CA GLU A 65 20.49 1.55 -37.56
C GLU A 65 21.99 1.57 -37.26
N GLY A 66 22.29 1.52 -35.96
CA GLY A 66 23.62 1.24 -35.53
C GLY A 66 23.98 -0.19 -35.95
N SER A 67 25.00 -0.35 -36.73
CA SER A 67 25.52 -1.66 -37.09
C SER A 67 25.86 -2.42 -35.81
N LEU A 68 25.34 -3.69 -35.69
CA LEU A 68 25.68 -4.61 -34.58
C LEU A 68 27.21 -4.75 -34.42
N ALA A 69 27.94 -4.71 -35.53
CA ALA A 69 29.40 -4.74 -35.55
C ALA A 69 30.02 -3.49 -34.87
N ALA A 70 29.48 -2.30 -35.15
CA ALA A 70 29.94 -1.06 -34.53
C ALA A 70 29.66 -1.02 -33.02
N GLY A 71 28.46 -1.47 -32.59
CA GLY A 71 28.10 -1.58 -31.18
C GLY A 71 28.98 -2.59 -30.44
N ARG A 72 29.26 -3.74 -31.03
CA ARG A 72 30.21 -4.73 -30.47
C ARG A 72 31.63 -4.16 -30.36
N ALA A 73 32.12 -3.46 -31.38
CA ALA A 73 33.44 -2.81 -31.34
C ALA A 73 33.54 -1.78 -30.18
N ALA A 74 32.51 -0.98 -30.00
CA ALA A 74 32.41 -0.06 -28.87
C ALA A 74 32.46 -0.79 -27.53
N ILE A 75 31.65 -1.84 -27.36
CA ILE A 75 31.64 -2.66 -26.11
C ILE A 75 33.00 -3.30 -25.86
N VAL A 76 33.67 -3.86 -26.88
CA VAL A 76 35.03 -4.44 -26.74
C VAL A 76 36.03 -3.37 -26.29
N HIS A 77 35.95 -2.18 -26.85
CA HIS A 77 36.82 -1.06 -26.46
C HIS A 77 36.65 -0.72 -24.97
N PHE A 78 35.40 -0.45 -24.53
CA PHE A 78 35.12 -0.08 -23.15
C PHE A 78 35.33 -1.22 -22.15
N ALA A 79 35.12 -2.49 -22.57
CA ALA A 79 35.36 -3.65 -21.72
C ALA A 79 36.85 -3.79 -21.30
N LYS A 80 37.80 -3.25 -22.09
CA LYS A 80 39.20 -3.21 -21.69
C LYS A 80 39.46 -2.29 -20.51
N LEU A 81 38.67 -1.21 -20.42
CA LEU A 81 38.72 -0.19 -19.38
C LEU A 81 37.87 -0.56 -18.15
N ALA A 82 37.01 -1.57 -18.28
CA ALA A 82 36.07 -1.96 -17.25
C ALA A 82 36.76 -2.53 -16.00
N PRO A 83 36.29 -2.18 -14.80
CA PRO A 83 36.83 -2.66 -13.54
C PRO A 83 36.51 -4.14 -13.30
N SER A 84 37.44 -4.91 -12.73
CA SER A 84 37.20 -6.32 -12.33
C SER A 84 36.62 -6.41 -10.90
N ARG A 85 35.74 -5.51 -10.53
CA ARG A 85 35.11 -5.35 -9.20
C ARG A 85 33.57 -5.34 -9.35
N PRO A 86 32.83 -5.51 -8.25
CA PRO A 86 31.39 -5.29 -8.23
C PRO A 86 31.03 -3.85 -8.66
N GLY A 87 29.92 -3.71 -9.35
CA GLY A 87 29.45 -2.38 -9.77
C GLY A 87 28.31 -2.43 -10.76
N VAL A 88 27.97 -1.24 -11.24
CA VAL A 88 26.92 -1.00 -12.22
C VAL A 88 27.55 -0.44 -13.50
N TYR A 89 27.03 -0.87 -14.65
CA TYR A 89 27.40 -0.34 -15.95
C TYR A 89 26.18 0.23 -16.66
N ARG A 90 26.40 1.27 -17.48
CA ARG A 90 25.36 1.92 -18.28
C ARG A 90 25.78 1.87 -19.75
N MET A 91 24.91 1.34 -20.60
CA MET A 91 25.08 1.41 -22.05
C MET A 91 24.38 2.65 -22.58
N ILE A 92 25.08 3.43 -23.41
CA ILE A 92 24.68 4.76 -23.83
C ILE A 92 24.74 4.82 -25.36
N ASP A 93 23.76 5.47 -25.98
CA ASP A 93 23.69 5.65 -27.43
C ASP A 93 24.54 6.84 -27.94
N GLY A 94 24.44 7.12 -29.23
CA GLY A 94 25.17 8.25 -29.85
C GLY A 94 24.63 9.64 -29.46
N ARG A 95 23.47 9.74 -28.84
CA ARG A 95 22.87 11.00 -28.36
C ARG A 95 23.18 11.26 -26.89
N GLY A 96 23.76 10.29 -26.18
CA GLY A 96 24.01 10.36 -24.75
C GLY A 96 22.88 9.77 -23.88
N ASP A 97 21.86 9.15 -24.51
CA ASP A 97 20.76 8.54 -23.78
C ASP A 97 21.15 7.16 -23.23
N VAL A 98 20.74 6.88 -21.97
CA VAL A 98 21.02 5.60 -21.34
C VAL A 98 20.05 4.56 -21.87
N LEU A 99 20.58 3.57 -22.58
CA LEU A 99 19.86 2.46 -23.17
C LEU A 99 19.55 1.36 -22.16
N TYR A 100 20.52 1.06 -21.31
CA TYR A 100 20.48 -0.05 -20.37
C TYR A 100 21.34 0.22 -19.14
N VAL A 101 20.89 -0.21 -17.99
CA VAL A 101 21.64 -0.26 -16.73
C VAL A 101 21.69 -1.71 -16.27
N GLY A 102 22.86 -2.19 -15.87
CA GLY A 102 23.03 -3.55 -15.37
C GLY A 102 24.04 -3.62 -14.24
N LYS A 103 23.78 -4.52 -13.27
CA LYS A 103 24.72 -4.85 -12.20
C LYS A 103 25.64 -6.00 -12.58
N ALA A 104 26.77 -6.09 -11.91
CA ALA A 104 27.65 -7.24 -12.00
C ALA A 104 28.52 -7.40 -10.75
N LYS A 105 28.79 -8.65 -10.37
CA LYS A 105 29.82 -9.02 -9.40
C LYS A 105 31.24 -8.73 -9.94
N ASN A 106 31.41 -8.77 -11.24
CA ASN A 106 32.61 -8.39 -11.98
C ASN A 106 32.19 -7.69 -13.27
N VAL A 107 32.29 -6.36 -13.28
CA VAL A 107 31.81 -5.53 -14.40
C VAL A 107 32.52 -5.90 -15.70
N LYS A 108 33.85 -6.08 -15.66
CA LYS A 108 34.65 -6.44 -16.85
C LYS A 108 34.16 -7.74 -17.51
N LYS A 109 34.02 -8.82 -16.73
CA LYS A 109 33.53 -10.10 -17.24
C LYS A 109 32.12 -10.00 -17.83
N ARG A 110 31.25 -9.22 -17.18
CA ARG A 110 29.86 -9.04 -17.63
C ARG A 110 29.78 -8.26 -18.93
N VAL A 111 30.51 -7.16 -19.04
CA VAL A 111 30.52 -6.32 -20.25
C VAL A 111 31.15 -7.08 -21.42
N GLN A 112 32.23 -7.82 -21.19
CA GLN A 112 32.84 -8.69 -22.21
C GLN A 112 31.88 -9.76 -22.75
N ALA A 113 30.94 -10.24 -21.95
CA ALA A 113 29.95 -11.24 -22.38
C ALA A 113 29.05 -10.72 -23.51
N TYR A 114 28.74 -9.42 -23.57
CA TYR A 114 27.96 -8.80 -24.62
C TYR A 114 28.70 -8.71 -25.98
N ALA A 115 30.02 -8.81 -25.97
CA ALA A 115 30.82 -8.80 -27.19
C ALA A 115 30.82 -10.15 -27.90
N ARG A 116 30.32 -11.26 -27.29
CA ARG A 116 30.29 -12.58 -27.89
C ARG A 116 29.32 -12.63 -29.07
N PRO A 117 29.70 -13.30 -30.17
CA PRO A 117 28.93 -13.29 -31.41
C PRO A 117 27.65 -14.13 -31.41
N THR A 118 27.48 -15.08 -30.47
CA THR A 118 26.40 -16.07 -30.45
C THR A 118 25.71 -16.16 -29.11
N GLY A 119 24.43 -16.58 -29.13
CA GLY A 119 23.66 -16.88 -27.91
C GLY A 119 23.02 -15.65 -27.24
N LEU A 120 22.85 -14.55 -27.96
CA LEU A 120 22.20 -13.35 -27.47
C LEU A 120 20.73 -13.29 -27.93
N ASP A 121 19.84 -12.85 -27.06
CA ASP A 121 18.47 -12.55 -27.41
C ASP A 121 18.41 -11.33 -28.34
N THR A 122 17.44 -11.29 -29.26
CA THR A 122 17.20 -10.19 -30.22
C THR A 122 17.13 -8.82 -29.53
N ARG A 123 16.55 -8.75 -28.33
CA ARG A 123 16.52 -7.52 -27.51
C ARG A 123 17.94 -7.05 -27.18
N ILE A 124 18.79 -7.95 -26.73
CA ILE A 124 20.18 -7.68 -26.38
C ILE A 124 20.97 -7.27 -27.62
N GLU A 125 20.76 -7.93 -28.76
CA GLU A 125 21.40 -7.55 -30.02
C GLU A 125 21.03 -6.12 -30.46
N ARG A 126 19.76 -5.75 -30.36
CA ARG A 126 19.30 -4.37 -30.64
C ARG A 126 19.90 -3.35 -29.68
N MET A 127 20.02 -3.68 -28.40
CA MET A 127 20.70 -2.85 -27.41
C MET A 127 22.19 -2.66 -27.78
N ILE A 128 22.88 -3.73 -28.13
CA ILE A 128 24.29 -3.69 -28.55
C ILE A 128 24.45 -2.82 -29.80
N ALA A 129 23.61 -3.02 -30.81
CA ALA A 129 23.66 -2.24 -32.04
C ALA A 129 23.54 -0.73 -31.83
N ALA A 130 22.69 -0.32 -30.88
CA ALA A 130 22.51 1.08 -30.49
C ALA A 130 23.62 1.64 -29.58
N THR A 131 24.39 0.79 -28.90
CA THR A 131 25.41 1.21 -27.91
C THR A 131 26.60 1.88 -28.60
N ARG A 132 27.01 3.08 -28.08
CA ARG A 132 28.19 3.80 -28.55
C ARG A 132 29.22 4.03 -27.44
N SER A 133 28.79 4.06 -26.19
CA SER A 133 29.68 4.14 -25.03
C SER A 133 29.17 3.34 -23.86
N VAL A 134 30.06 3.01 -22.92
CA VAL A 134 29.73 2.29 -21.68
C VAL A 134 30.40 3.02 -20.52
N GLU A 135 29.62 3.35 -19.52
CA GLU A 135 30.10 3.94 -18.27
C GLU A 135 30.01 2.97 -17.11
N PHE A 136 30.88 3.12 -16.12
CA PHE A 136 31.01 2.23 -14.99
C PHE A 136 30.96 2.97 -13.66
N VAL A 137 30.25 2.39 -12.69
CA VAL A 137 30.27 2.83 -11.29
C VAL A 137 30.67 1.63 -10.44
N VAL A 138 31.79 1.72 -9.75
CA VAL A 138 32.28 0.67 -8.84
C VAL A 138 31.55 0.75 -7.50
N THR A 139 31.17 -0.40 -6.97
CA THR A 139 30.61 -0.54 -5.62
C THR A 139 31.49 -1.45 -4.77
N ARG A 140 31.24 -1.47 -3.46
CA ARG A 140 31.99 -2.34 -2.54
C ARG A 140 31.51 -3.79 -2.63
N THR A 141 30.19 -3.97 -2.77
CA THR A 141 29.52 -5.27 -2.79
C THR A 141 28.57 -5.40 -3.98
N GLU A 142 28.16 -6.61 -4.30
CA GLU A 142 27.12 -6.90 -5.30
C GLU A 142 25.76 -6.40 -4.81
N THR A 143 25.52 -6.44 -3.52
CA THR A 143 24.32 -5.91 -2.86
C THR A 143 24.16 -4.40 -3.09
N GLU A 144 25.26 -3.62 -2.91
CA GLU A 144 25.26 -2.19 -3.24
C GLU A 144 25.03 -1.96 -4.74
N ALA A 145 25.60 -2.82 -5.60
CA ALA A 145 25.36 -2.74 -7.05
C ALA A 145 23.89 -2.96 -7.41
N LEU A 146 23.20 -3.91 -6.78
CA LEU A 146 21.78 -4.16 -7.00
C LEU A 146 20.91 -2.94 -6.62
N LEU A 147 21.17 -2.34 -5.46
CA LEU A 147 20.42 -1.16 -5.02
C LEU A 147 20.67 0.05 -5.92
N LEU A 148 21.93 0.25 -6.34
CA LEU A 148 22.29 1.32 -7.26
C LEU A 148 21.69 1.12 -8.65
N GLU A 149 21.68 -0.11 -9.18
CA GLU A 149 21.02 -0.46 -10.43
C GLU A 149 19.54 -0.11 -10.39
N ALA A 150 18.80 -0.57 -9.36
CA ALA A 150 17.37 -0.28 -9.21
C ALA A 150 17.08 1.22 -9.16
N ASN A 151 17.87 1.98 -8.40
CA ASN A 151 17.76 3.43 -8.31
C ASN A 151 18.03 4.13 -9.66
N LEU A 152 19.07 3.72 -10.37
CA LEU A 152 19.41 4.27 -11.69
C LEU A 152 18.34 3.94 -12.73
N ILE A 153 17.79 2.71 -12.74
CA ILE A 153 16.71 2.33 -13.63
C ILE A 153 15.47 3.22 -13.37
N LYS A 154 15.10 3.40 -12.11
CA LYS A 154 13.96 4.23 -11.73
C LYS A 154 14.14 5.69 -12.17
N ARG A 155 15.35 6.24 -12.00
CA ARG A 155 15.66 7.64 -12.33
C ARG A 155 15.82 7.89 -13.82
N LEU A 156 16.57 7.00 -14.52
CA LEU A 156 16.93 7.19 -15.92
C LEU A 156 15.93 6.58 -16.91
N ARG A 157 15.09 5.65 -16.44
CA ARG A 157 14.05 4.94 -17.22
C ARG A 157 14.57 4.35 -18.54
N PRO A 158 15.66 3.56 -18.53
CA PRO A 158 16.34 3.12 -19.75
C PRO A 158 15.41 2.25 -20.59
N ARG A 159 15.58 2.36 -21.92
CA ARG A 159 14.69 1.73 -22.90
C ARG A 159 14.66 0.21 -22.82
N PHE A 160 15.77 -0.44 -22.49
CA PHE A 160 15.93 -1.91 -22.48
C PHE A 160 15.84 -2.54 -21.08
N ASN A 161 15.57 -1.76 -20.03
CA ASN A 161 15.27 -2.31 -18.71
C ASN A 161 13.76 -2.46 -18.47
N VAL A 162 13.41 -3.30 -17.49
CA VAL A 162 12.09 -3.28 -16.89
C VAL A 162 11.95 -1.99 -16.07
N VAL A 163 10.91 -1.21 -16.31
CA VAL A 163 10.69 0.07 -15.63
C VAL A 163 9.32 0.07 -14.96
N LEU A 164 9.31 0.30 -13.65
CA LEU A 164 8.10 0.55 -12.88
C LEU A 164 7.60 1.99 -13.17
N ARG A 165 6.43 2.13 -13.83
CA ARG A 165 5.89 3.42 -14.25
C ARG A 165 5.06 4.14 -13.19
N ASP A 166 4.38 3.38 -12.32
CA ASP A 166 3.47 3.93 -11.32
C ASP A 166 4.21 4.16 -9.99
N ASP A 167 4.54 5.42 -9.74
CA ASP A 167 5.35 5.86 -8.60
C ASP A 167 4.50 6.55 -7.51
N LYS A 168 3.17 6.39 -7.55
CA LYS A 168 2.30 6.99 -6.53
C LYS A 168 2.58 6.37 -5.17
N SER A 169 2.84 7.22 -4.17
CA SER A 169 3.01 6.80 -2.78
C SER A 169 1.73 6.18 -2.24
N PHE A 170 1.88 5.14 -1.41
CA PHE A 170 0.73 4.54 -0.72
C PHE A 170 0.24 5.44 0.42
N PRO A 171 -1.06 5.42 0.71
CA PRO A 171 -1.58 6.02 1.92
C PRO A 171 -1.26 5.17 3.16
N TYR A 172 -1.07 5.85 4.28
CA TYR A 172 -0.83 5.30 5.62
C TYR A 172 -1.83 5.87 6.61
N ILE A 173 -2.07 5.15 7.69
CA ILE A 173 -2.67 5.71 8.91
C ILE A 173 -1.52 6.23 9.76
N LEU A 174 -1.62 7.47 10.20
CA LEU A 174 -0.70 8.10 11.15
C LEU A 174 -1.44 8.35 12.47
N ILE A 175 -0.86 7.88 13.57
CA ILE A 175 -1.19 8.33 14.92
C ILE A 175 -0.04 9.23 15.36
N THR A 176 -0.31 10.53 15.53
CA THR A 176 0.73 11.53 15.85
C THR A 176 1.27 11.36 17.27
N SER A 177 2.48 11.86 17.52
CA SER A 177 3.11 11.86 18.86
C SER A 177 3.63 13.24 19.28
N ASP A 178 3.35 14.26 18.48
CA ASP A 178 3.79 15.65 18.67
C ASP A 178 2.84 16.50 19.53
N HIS A 179 1.71 15.94 19.96
CA HIS A 179 0.72 16.61 20.80
C HIS A 179 0.28 15.69 21.95
N TRP A 180 -0.10 16.25 23.11
CA TRP A 180 -0.54 15.48 24.29
C TRP A 180 -1.80 14.63 24.04
N ALA A 181 -2.67 15.08 23.10
CA ALA A 181 -3.79 14.30 22.57
C ALA A 181 -3.47 13.89 21.12
N PRO A 182 -2.85 12.72 20.87
CA PRO A 182 -2.53 12.24 19.54
C PRO A 182 -3.72 12.23 18.60
N GLN A 183 -3.48 12.64 17.35
CA GLN A 183 -4.46 12.67 16.27
C GLN A 183 -4.33 11.39 15.42
N ILE A 184 -5.45 10.83 14.98
CA ILE A 184 -5.47 9.81 13.93
C ILE A 184 -5.82 10.45 12.59
N LEU A 185 -4.99 10.22 11.56
CA LEU A 185 -5.21 10.79 10.23
C LEU A 185 -4.64 9.92 9.11
N LYS A 186 -5.13 10.19 7.90
CA LYS A 186 -4.54 9.67 6.66
C LYS A 186 -3.28 10.47 6.34
N HIS A 187 -2.20 9.75 6.02
CA HIS A 187 -0.93 10.35 5.59
C HIS A 187 -0.50 9.75 4.25
N ARG A 188 0.03 10.60 3.36
CA ARG A 188 0.60 10.20 2.08
C ARG A 188 1.87 11.01 1.81
N GLY A 189 2.89 10.38 1.21
CA GLY A 189 4.16 11.03 0.88
C GLY A 189 5.24 10.84 1.93
N ALA A 190 6.14 11.82 2.06
CA ALA A 190 7.29 11.76 2.97
C ALA A 190 6.84 11.70 4.44
N ARG A 191 7.48 10.85 5.25
CA ARG A 191 7.14 10.65 6.67
C ARG A 191 7.81 11.68 7.57
N ASN A 192 7.51 12.96 7.34
CA ASN A 192 8.14 14.08 8.06
C ASN A 192 7.48 14.42 9.40
N ARG A 193 6.27 13.89 9.69
CA ARG A 193 5.59 14.09 10.97
C ARG A 193 6.02 13.06 11.99
N GLN A 194 6.07 13.50 13.26
CA GLN A 194 6.33 12.58 14.37
C GLN A 194 5.09 11.75 14.67
N GLY A 195 5.29 10.43 14.84
CA GLY A 195 4.20 9.50 15.15
C GLY A 195 4.43 8.10 14.60
N HIS A 196 3.39 7.28 14.77
CA HIS A 196 3.39 5.89 14.32
C HIS A 196 2.64 5.76 13.00
N PHE A 197 3.34 5.27 11.97
CA PHE A 197 2.80 5.05 10.63
C PHE A 197 2.43 3.59 10.44
N TYR A 198 1.18 3.34 10.08
CA TYR A 198 0.63 2.01 9.81
C TYR A 198 0.24 1.91 8.34
N GLY A 199 0.76 0.93 7.62
CA GLY A 199 0.56 0.75 6.17
C GLY A 199 1.66 -0.13 5.58
N PRO A 200 1.77 -0.14 4.25
CA PRO A 200 0.97 0.60 3.28
C PRO A 200 -0.45 0.05 3.10
N PHE A 201 -1.41 0.91 2.79
CA PHE A 201 -2.74 0.51 2.34
C PHE A 201 -2.82 0.60 0.81
N ALA A 202 -3.58 -0.30 0.19
CA ALA A 202 -3.71 -0.32 -1.26
C ALA A 202 -4.47 0.89 -1.81
N SER A 203 -5.46 1.39 -1.09
CA SER A 203 -6.31 2.50 -1.53
C SER A 203 -6.65 3.48 -0.41
N VAL A 204 -6.99 4.71 -0.80
CA VAL A 204 -7.47 5.77 0.11
C VAL A 204 -8.77 5.35 0.78
N TRP A 205 -9.67 4.69 0.05
CA TRP A 205 -10.93 4.19 0.59
C TRP A 205 -10.70 3.21 1.76
N ALA A 206 -9.76 2.26 1.61
CA ALA A 206 -9.40 1.32 2.67
C ALA A 206 -8.90 2.05 3.93
N VAL A 207 -8.06 3.08 3.78
CA VAL A 207 -7.58 3.91 4.90
C VAL A 207 -8.73 4.63 5.58
N ASN A 208 -9.56 5.35 4.84
CA ASN A 208 -10.67 6.12 5.40
C ASN A 208 -11.65 5.21 6.15
N ARG A 209 -11.98 4.06 5.57
CA ARG A 209 -12.82 3.05 6.22
C ARG A 209 -12.22 2.54 7.52
N THR A 210 -10.91 2.23 7.52
CA THR A 210 -10.20 1.77 8.73
C THR A 210 -10.16 2.87 9.78
N ILE A 211 -9.86 4.13 9.42
CA ILE A 211 -9.89 5.27 10.35
C ILE A 211 -11.28 5.43 10.96
N ASN A 212 -12.34 5.38 10.16
CA ASN A 212 -13.72 5.49 10.66
C ASN A 212 -14.06 4.39 11.68
N ALA A 213 -13.61 3.16 11.44
CA ALA A 213 -13.81 2.07 12.39
C ALA A 213 -12.96 2.21 13.67
N LEU A 214 -11.71 2.68 13.53
CA LEU A 214 -10.84 2.96 14.67
C LEU A 214 -11.37 4.12 15.53
N GLN A 215 -11.95 5.15 14.92
CA GLN A 215 -12.62 6.23 15.67
C GLN A 215 -13.82 5.72 16.46
N ARG A 216 -14.62 4.80 15.93
CA ARG A 216 -15.71 4.17 16.69
C ARG A 216 -15.21 3.28 17.82
N ALA A 217 -14.09 2.60 17.62
CA ALA A 217 -13.54 1.67 18.60
C ALA A 217 -12.75 2.38 19.72
N PHE A 218 -11.93 3.39 19.37
CA PHE A 218 -10.97 4.02 20.29
C PHE A 218 -11.23 5.50 20.54
N LEU A 219 -12.25 6.10 19.90
CA LEU A 219 -12.69 7.47 20.11
C LEU A 219 -11.57 8.52 19.97
N LEU A 220 -10.62 8.28 19.07
CA LEU A 220 -9.48 9.17 18.84
C LEU A 220 -9.91 10.39 18.01
N ARG A 221 -9.34 11.56 18.34
CA ARG A 221 -9.57 12.76 17.55
C ARG A 221 -8.95 12.67 16.16
N SER A 222 -9.63 13.28 15.17
CA SER A 222 -9.11 13.47 13.80
C SER A 222 -8.91 14.95 13.45
N CYS A 223 -9.35 15.87 14.29
CA CYS A 223 -9.23 17.31 14.06
C CYS A 223 -7.77 17.81 14.18
N SER A 224 -7.45 18.86 13.43
CA SER A 224 -6.15 19.52 13.46
C SER A 224 -5.90 20.23 14.82
N ASP A 225 -4.63 20.50 15.14
CA ASP A 225 -4.26 21.14 16.40
C ASP A 225 -4.85 22.55 16.54
N PRO A 226 -4.84 23.42 15.52
CA PRO A 226 -5.52 24.74 15.62
C PRO A 226 -7.02 24.62 15.90
N PHE A 227 -7.70 23.63 15.29
CA PHE A 227 -9.10 23.39 15.58
C PHE A 227 -9.32 22.84 16.99
N PHE A 228 -8.44 21.99 17.48
CA PHE A 228 -8.46 21.46 18.84
C PHE A 228 -8.34 22.57 19.88
N GLU A 229 -7.39 23.49 19.72
CA GLU A 229 -7.10 24.57 20.63
C GLU A 229 -8.21 25.65 20.67
N SER A 230 -8.89 25.84 19.55
CA SER A 230 -9.98 26.84 19.44
C SER A 230 -11.31 26.40 20.06
N ARG A 231 -11.43 25.14 20.51
CA ARG A 231 -12.72 24.60 20.98
C ARG A 231 -13.06 24.99 22.42
N THR A 232 -14.29 25.50 22.57
CA THR A 232 -14.89 25.80 23.87
C THR A 232 -16.05 24.88 24.24
N ARG A 233 -16.56 24.08 23.26
CA ARG A 233 -17.65 23.13 23.45
C ARG A 233 -17.41 21.85 22.64
N PRO A 234 -17.96 20.69 23.06
CA PRO A 234 -17.85 19.44 22.32
C PRO A 234 -18.38 19.55 20.88
N CYS A 235 -17.65 18.98 19.93
CA CYS A 235 -18.02 19.00 18.52
C CYS A 235 -18.95 17.82 18.15
N LEU A 236 -19.45 17.81 16.91
CA LEU A 236 -20.31 16.75 16.40
C LEU A 236 -19.70 15.34 16.57
N LEU A 237 -18.37 15.18 16.34
CA LEU A 237 -17.71 13.88 16.50
C LEU A 237 -17.81 13.32 17.92
N TYR A 238 -17.81 14.18 18.94
CA TYR A 238 -18.09 13.77 20.31
C TYR A 238 -19.53 13.31 20.48
N GLN A 239 -20.48 14.11 19.97
CA GLN A 239 -21.92 13.80 20.10
C GLN A 239 -22.29 12.47 19.43
N ILE A 240 -21.70 12.17 18.25
CA ILE A 240 -21.92 10.91 17.53
C ILE A 240 -20.99 9.77 17.98
N LYS A 241 -20.32 9.91 19.13
CA LYS A 241 -19.44 8.91 19.76
C LYS A 241 -18.31 8.42 18.83
N ARG A 242 -17.67 9.33 18.12
CA ARG A 242 -16.47 9.08 17.31
C ARG A 242 -15.20 9.75 17.85
N CYS A 243 -15.34 10.58 18.88
CA CYS A 243 -14.25 11.24 19.58
C CYS A 243 -14.59 11.31 21.06
N SER A 244 -13.61 11.15 21.93
CA SER A 244 -13.79 11.27 23.39
C SER A 244 -13.76 12.70 23.94
N GLY A 245 -13.62 13.72 23.06
CA GLY A 245 -13.70 15.13 23.45
C GLY A 245 -12.51 15.67 24.26
N PRO A 246 -11.25 15.28 23.99
CA PRO A 246 -10.11 15.75 24.78
C PRO A 246 -9.91 17.27 24.71
N CYS A 247 -10.36 17.93 23.65
CA CYS A 247 -10.28 19.40 23.48
C CYS A 247 -11.12 20.19 24.51
N THR A 248 -12.21 19.62 24.98
CA THR A 248 -13.12 20.22 25.97
C THR A 248 -13.04 19.53 27.34
N LYS A 249 -12.01 18.69 27.54
CA LYS A 249 -11.76 17.98 28.81
C LYS A 249 -12.86 16.99 29.20
N GLU A 250 -13.59 16.43 28.22
CA GLU A 250 -14.60 15.38 28.46
C GLU A 250 -13.95 14.03 28.84
N ILE A 251 -12.65 13.90 28.61
CA ILE A 251 -11.83 12.76 28.97
C ILE A 251 -10.53 13.22 29.62
N GLU A 252 -10.05 12.51 30.62
CA GLU A 252 -8.77 12.76 31.25
C GLU A 252 -7.59 12.32 30.36
N PHE A 253 -6.44 12.97 30.52
CA PHE A 253 -5.21 12.63 29.81
C PHE A 253 -4.84 11.15 29.92
N LYS A 254 -4.93 10.58 31.12
CA LYS A 254 -4.59 9.17 31.38
C LYS A 254 -5.46 8.21 30.57
N ASP A 255 -6.76 8.50 30.52
CA ASP A 255 -7.73 7.64 29.82
C ASP A 255 -7.60 7.79 28.32
N TYR A 256 -7.40 9.03 27.81
CA TYR A 256 -7.11 9.23 26.39
C TYR A 256 -5.82 8.53 25.95
N SER A 257 -4.78 8.61 26.75
CA SER A 257 -3.50 7.91 26.50
C SER A 257 -3.67 6.38 26.47
N ALA A 258 -4.59 5.83 27.29
CA ALA A 258 -4.93 4.42 27.24
C ALA A 258 -5.60 4.03 25.92
N LEU A 259 -6.56 4.83 25.44
CA LEU A 259 -7.21 4.61 24.13
C LEU A 259 -6.21 4.68 22.97
N VAL A 260 -5.27 5.63 23.00
CA VAL A 260 -4.19 5.74 22.00
C VAL A 260 -3.29 4.51 22.02
N ARG A 261 -2.93 4.01 23.21
CA ARG A 261 -2.12 2.80 23.36
C ARG A 261 -2.83 1.57 22.80
N GLU A 262 -4.12 1.39 23.11
CA GLU A 262 -4.94 0.29 22.60
C GLU A 262 -5.03 0.32 21.06
N ALA A 263 -5.20 1.51 20.46
CA ALA A 263 -5.22 1.69 19.02
C ALA A 263 -3.87 1.33 18.37
N ASN A 264 -2.76 1.76 18.96
CA ASN A 264 -1.41 1.40 18.50
C ASN A 264 -1.16 -0.11 18.61
N GLU A 265 -1.58 -0.75 19.71
CA GLU A 265 -1.46 -2.20 19.87
C GLU A 265 -2.30 -2.96 18.85
N PHE A 266 -3.53 -2.51 18.58
CA PHE A 266 -4.40 -3.10 17.55
C PHE A 266 -3.76 -3.03 16.17
N LEU A 267 -3.25 -1.85 15.78
CA LEU A 267 -2.61 -1.63 14.49
C LEU A 267 -1.23 -2.31 14.36
N SER A 268 -0.59 -2.62 15.48
CA SER A 268 0.69 -3.35 15.55
C SER A 268 0.54 -4.87 15.54
N GLY A 269 -0.68 -5.41 15.34
CA GLY A 269 -0.91 -6.86 15.23
C GLY A 269 -1.48 -7.53 16.47
N ARG A 270 -1.61 -6.84 17.59
CA ARG A 270 -2.18 -7.39 18.84
C ARG A 270 -3.71 -7.34 18.86
N SER A 271 -4.34 -7.43 17.70
CA SER A 271 -5.79 -7.25 17.52
C SER A 271 -6.62 -8.26 18.32
N LYS A 272 -6.16 -9.52 18.41
CA LYS A 272 -6.83 -10.55 19.22
C LYS A 272 -6.85 -10.18 20.69
N ARG A 273 -5.69 -9.80 21.27
CA ARG A 273 -5.58 -9.39 22.67
C ARG A 273 -6.53 -8.25 23.03
N ILE A 274 -6.60 -7.22 22.17
CA ILE A 274 -7.51 -6.08 22.40
C ILE A 274 -8.96 -6.52 22.35
N LYS A 275 -9.35 -7.36 21.39
CA LYS A 275 -10.72 -7.88 21.31
C LYS A 275 -11.09 -8.76 22.51
N ASP A 276 -10.19 -9.64 22.93
CA ASP A 276 -10.40 -10.49 24.12
C ASP A 276 -10.52 -9.64 25.40
N GLN A 277 -9.76 -8.54 25.49
CA GLN A 277 -9.88 -7.59 26.60
C GLN A 277 -11.25 -6.88 26.59
N LEU A 278 -11.65 -6.33 25.44
CA LEU A 278 -12.95 -5.66 25.30
C LEU A 278 -14.13 -6.60 25.57
N ALA A 279 -14.02 -7.88 25.18
CA ALA A 279 -15.03 -8.89 25.46
C ALA A 279 -15.17 -9.13 26.96
N ARG A 280 -14.05 -9.27 27.68
CA ARG A 280 -14.06 -9.41 29.16
C ARG A 280 -14.67 -8.18 29.84
N GLU A 281 -14.31 -6.97 29.41
CA GLU A 281 -14.88 -5.75 29.98
C GLU A 281 -16.39 -5.66 29.72
N MET A 282 -16.85 -6.11 28.54
CA MET A 282 -18.28 -6.21 28.23
C MET A 282 -19.01 -7.17 29.17
N GLU A 283 -18.44 -8.37 29.38
CA GLU A 283 -19.01 -9.38 30.28
C GLU A 283 -19.04 -8.89 31.74
N ASN A 284 -17.97 -8.25 32.19
CA ASN A 284 -17.88 -7.69 33.54
C ASN A 284 -18.94 -6.62 33.77
N ALA A 285 -19.09 -5.67 32.81
CA ALA A 285 -20.11 -4.63 32.88
C ALA A 285 -21.54 -5.23 32.87
N SER A 286 -21.79 -6.22 32.01
CA SER A 286 -23.08 -6.92 31.96
C SER A 286 -23.38 -7.64 33.28
N SER A 287 -22.41 -8.31 33.88
CA SER A 287 -22.55 -9.02 35.19
C SER A 287 -22.81 -8.06 36.35
N ALA A 288 -22.27 -6.81 36.23
CA ALA A 288 -22.53 -5.74 37.19
C ALA A 288 -23.84 -4.99 36.89
N LEU A 289 -24.66 -5.44 35.93
CA LEU A 289 -25.89 -4.83 35.47
C LEU A 289 -25.70 -3.39 34.89
N ASP A 290 -24.45 -3.02 34.53
CA ASP A 290 -24.13 -1.78 33.84
C ASP A 290 -24.26 -1.98 32.32
N PHE A 291 -25.50 -2.00 31.85
CA PHE A 291 -25.82 -2.28 30.47
C PHE A 291 -25.35 -1.19 29.49
N GLU A 292 -25.23 0.07 29.96
CA GLU A 292 -24.72 1.16 29.14
C GLU A 292 -23.25 0.96 28.81
N ARG A 293 -22.42 0.63 29.80
CA ARG A 293 -21.01 0.28 29.58
C ARG A 293 -20.85 -0.99 28.76
N ALA A 294 -21.66 -2.01 29.02
CA ALA A 294 -21.64 -3.24 28.22
C ALA A 294 -21.95 -2.96 26.73
N ALA A 295 -22.93 -2.08 26.45
CA ALA A 295 -23.25 -1.66 25.10
C ALA A 295 -22.09 -0.92 24.41
N ILE A 296 -21.37 -0.04 25.11
CA ILE A 296 -20.18 0.65 24.60
C ILE A 296 -19.11 -0.35 24.19
N TYR A 297 -18.79 -1.34 25.01
CA TYR A 297 -17.78 -2.37 24.69
C TYR A 297 -18.22 -3.27 23.53
N ARG A 298 -19.51 -3.62 23.45
CA ARG A 298 -20.10 -4.37 22.32
C ARG A 298 -19.91 -3.60 21.01
N ASP A 299 -20.22 -2.31 21.00
CA ASP A 299 -20.15 -1.47 19.80
C ASP A 299 -18.69 -1.25 19.34
N ARG A 300 -17.75 -1.14 20.30
CA ARG A 300 -16.31 -1.14 20.04
C ARG A 300 -15.85 -2.44 19.39
N LEU A 301 -16.27 -3.58 19.92
CA LEU A 301 -15.98 -4.92 19.36
C LEU A 301 -16.54 -5.09 17.96
N ALA A 302 -17.79 -4.63 17.73
CA ALA A 302 -18.42 -4.66 16.41
C ALA A 302 -17.65 -3.82 15.40
N ALA A 303 -17.20 -2.62 15.78
CA ALA A 303 -16.40 -1.74 14.93
C ALA A 303 -15.06 -2.39 14.54
N LEU A 304 -14.35 -3.02 15.48
CA LEU A 304 -13.09 -3.72 15.20
C LEU A 304 -13.31 -4.98 14.36
N SER A 305 -14.40 -5.69 14.56
CA SER A 305 -14.74 -6.88 13.78
C SER A 305 -15.11 -6.53 12.35
N ALA A 306 -15.74 -5.37 12.12
CA ALA A 306 -16.06 -4.88 10.78
C ALA A 306 -14.81 -4.56 9.93
N ILE A 307 -13.67 -4.21 10.54
CA ILE A 307 -12.40 -4.08 9.82
C ILE A 307 -11.97 -5.43 9.24
N GLN A 308 -12.22 -6.52 9.97
CA GLN A 308 -11.76 -7.87 9.63
C GLN A 308 -12.69 -8.63 8.68
N SER A 309 -14.01 -8.39 8.75
CA SER A 309 -15.02 -9.20 8.05
C SER A 309 -15.11 -8.97 6.54
N HIS A 310 -14.60 -7.85 6.02
CA HIS A 310 -14.68 -7.51 4.59
C HIS A 310 -13.48 -8.00 3.76
N GLN A 311 -12.58 -8.72 4.37
CA GLN A 311 -11.36 -9.20 3.73
C GLN A 311 -11.46 -10.73 3.61
N GLY A 312 -11.92 -11.20 2.46
CA GLY A 312 -12.27 -12.61 2.21
C GLY A 312 -11.13 -13.63 2.34
N VAL A 313 -9.88 -13.17 2.45
CA VAL A 313 -8.70 -14.05 2.59
C VAL A 313 -7.85 -13.55 3.75
N ASN A 314 -8.04 -14.15 4.93
CA ASN A 314 -7.23 -13.88 6.12
C ASN A 314 -6.43 -15.14 6.45
N PRO A 315 -5.14 -15.20 6.13
CA PRO A 315 -4.31 -16.36 6.40
C PRO A 315 -4.07 -16.53 7.91
N ARG A 316 -4.18 -17.77 8.39
CA ARG A 316 -3.97 -18.06 9.83
C ARG A 316 -2.50 -18.06 10.23
N GLY A 317 -1.59 -18.33 9.27
CA GLY A 317 -0.15 -18.50 9.48
C GLY A 317 0.72 -17.32 9.01
N VAL A 318 0.14 -16.23 8.52
CA VAL A 318 0.89 -15.08 7.96
C VAL A 318 0.46 -13.81 8.67
N GLU A 319 1.28 -13.32 9.60
CA GLU A 319 1.02 -12.07 10.31
C GLU A 319 1.32 -10.84 9.47
N GLU A 320 2.47 -10.86 8.77
CA GLU A 320 2.91 -9.77 7.91
C GLU A 320 3.59 -10.32 6.66
N ALA A 321 3.07 -9.98 5.47
CA ALA A 321 3.68 -10.32 4.21
C ALA A 321 3.23 -9.38 3.09
N ASP A 322 4.07 -9.25 2.07
CA ASP A 322 3.67 -8.77 0.75
C ASP A 322 3.69 -9.95 -0.23
N VAL A 323 2.63 -10.08 -1.02
CA VAL A 323 2.48 -11.16 -2.00
C VAL A 323 2.50 -10.58 -3.40
N PHE A 324 3.45 -11.02 -4.22
CA PHE A 324 3.63 -10.56 -5.59
C PHE A 324 3.34 -11.66 -6.58
N ALA A 325 2.47 -11.40 -7.53
CA ALA A 325 2.21 -12.31 -8.63
C ALA A 325 2.33 -11.58 -9.96
N VAL A 326 3.05 -12.18 -10.92
CA VAL A 326 3.21 -11.65 -12.27
C VAL A 326 2.46 -12.50 -13.26
N HIS A 327 1.70 -11.85 -14.15
CA HIS A 327 1.09 -12.47 -15.32
C HIS A 327 1.46 -11.72 -16.58
N GLN A 328 1.72 -12.46 -17.66
CA GLN A 328 2.09 -11.91 -18.97
C GLN A 328 1.15 -12.42 -20.04
N GLN A 329 0.66 -11.51 -20.89
CA GLN A 329 -0.21 -11.85 -22.02
C GLN A 329 -0.09 -10.75 -23.10
N GLY A 330 -0.05 -11.13 -24.36
CA GLY A 330 -0.02 -10.20 -25.49
C GLY A 330 1.19 -9.25 -25.49
N GLY A 331 2.29 -9.62 -24.84
CA GLY A 331 3.49 -8.77 -24.69
C GLY A 331 3.40 -7.72 -23.59
N PHE A 332 2.36 -7.76 -22.77
CA PHE A 332 2.20 -6.93 -21.59
C PHE A 332 2.40 -7.75 -20.32
N SER A 333 2.84 -7.07 -19.26
CA SER A 333 3.02 -7.67 -17.94
C SER A 333 2.15 -6.95 -16.92
N CYS A 334 1.52 -7.72 -16.02
CA CYS A 334 0.85 -7.22 -14.83
C CYS A 334 1.50 -7.84 -13.60
N VAL A 335 1.88 -7.02 -12.63
CA VAL A 335 2.31 -7.46 -11.30
C VAL A 335 1.25 -7.04 -10.30
N GLU A 336 0.59 -8.01 -9.69
CA GLU A 336 -0.37 -7.78 -8.61
C GLU A 336 0.34 -7.89 -7.27
N VAL A 337 0.06 -6.95 -6.37
CA VAL A 337 0.63 -6.91 -5.02
C VAL A 337 -0.47 -6.92 -3.99
N PHE A 338 -0.44 -7.86 -3.05
CA PHE A 338 -1.32 -7.90 -1.88
C PHE A 338 -0.53 -7.56 -0.62
N PHE A 339 -1.11 -6.76 0.25
CA PHE A 339 -0.50 -6.35 1.51
C PHE A 339 -1.18 -7.05 2.68
N PHE A 340 -0.48 -7.95 3.33
CA PHE A 340 -0.94 -8.59 4.57
C PHE A 340 -0.25 -7.95 5.76
N ARG A 341 -1.04 -7.42 6.68
CA ARG A 341 -0.58 -6.84 7.94
C ARG A 341 -1.50 -7.32 9.05
N THR A 342 -0.93 -7.72 10.17
CA THR A 342 -1.68 -8.20 11.35
C THR A 342 -2.60 -9.39 11.05
N GLY A 343 -2.17 -10.27 10.13
CA GLY A 343 -2.96 -11.41 9.66
C GLY A 343 -4.15 -11.05 8.78
N GLN A 344 -4.18 -9.82 8.23
CA GLN A 344 -5.29 -9.31 7.42
C GLN A 344 -4.79 -8.78 6.08
N ASN A 345 -5.62 -8.91 5.07
CA ASN A 345 -5.39 -8.30 3.78
C ASN A 345 -5.73 -6.80 3.83
N TRP A 346 -4.74 -5.90 3.73
CA TRP A 346 -4.94 -4.44 3.69
C TRP A 346 -5.14 -3.91 2.27
N GLY A 347 -5.48 -4.80 1.35
CA GLY A 347 -5.80 -4.49 -0.03
C GLY A 347 -4.73 -4.95 -1.01
N ASN A 348 -5.03 -4.77 -2.29
CA ASN A 348 -4.20 -5.18 -3.40
C ASN A 348 -4.11 -4.08 -4.46
N ARG A 349 -3.07 -4.14 -5.29
CA ARG A 349 -2.87 -3.20 -6.38
C ARG A 349 -2.18 -3.85 -7.56
N ALA A 350 -2.72 -3.61 -8.76
CA ALA A 350 -2.13 -4.01 -10.02
C ALA A 350 -1.13 -2.96 -10.52
N TYR A 351 0.00 -3.41 -11.03
CA TYR A 351 1.03 -2.62 -11.71
C TYR A 351 1.28 -3.16 -13.10
N PHE A 352 1.59 -2.27 -14.02
CA PHE A 352 1.87 -2.61 -15.41
C PHE A 352 3.26 -2.10 -15.79
N PRO A 353 4.33 -2.79 -15.37
CA PRO A 353 5.69 -2.39 -15.70
C PRO A 353 5.91 -2.42 -17.20
N LYS A 354 6.73 -1.49 -17.71
CA LYS A 354 7.24 -1.58 -19.07
C LYS A 354 8.31 -2.66 -19.09
N ALA A 355 8.08 -3.73 -19.82
CA ALA A 355 8.99 -4.84 -19.97
C ALA A 355 9.03 -5.28 -21.44
N ASP A 356 10.17 -5.79 -21.87
CA ASP A 356 10.28 -6.44 -23.19
C ASP A 356 9.52 -7.77 -23.20
N ARG A 357 8.95 -8.12 -24.35
CA ARG A 357 8.14 -9.34 -24.53
C ARG A 357 8.95 -10.64 -24.37
N SER A 358 10.27 -10.57 -24.57
CA SER A 358 11.18 -11.73 -24.45
C SER A 358 11.54 -12.07 -23.01
N LEU A 359 11.28 -11.18 -22.04
CA LEU A 359 11.63 -11.39 -20.63
C LEU A 359 10.71 -12.43 -19.98
N ALA A 360 11.32 -13.38 -19.28
CA ALA A 360 10.58 -14.35 -18.48
C ALA A 360 9.88 -13.66 -17.27
N PRO A 361 8.76 -14.25 -16.78
CA PRO A 361 8.03 -13.69 -15.64
C PRO A 361 8.92 -13.45 -14.40
N GLY A 362 9.84 -14.36 -14.10
CA GLY A 362 10.78 -14.22 -12.99
C GLY A 362 11.75 -13.04 -13.13
N GLU A 363 12.19 -12.71 -14.34
CA GLU A 363 13.06 -11.56 -14.62
C GLU A 363 12.30 -10.25 -14.43
N VAL A 364 11.05 -10.18 -14.91
CA VAL A 364 10.18 -9.02 -14.70
C VAL A 364 9.91 -8.81 -13.20
N LEU A 365 9.63 -9.90 -12.48
CA LEU A 365 9.34 -9.87 -11.05
C LEU A 365 10.56 -9.44 -10.22
N SER A 366 11.76 -9.95 -10.54
CA SER A 366 13.01 -9.55 -9.88
C SER A 366 13.29 -8.06 -10.01
N ALA A 367 13.22 -7.56 -11.25
CA ALA A 367 13.43 -6.13 -11.53
C ALA A 367 12.35 -5.24 -10.89
N PHE A 368 11.09 -5.72 -10.85
CA PHE A 368 9.99 -5.03 -10.19
C PHE A 368 10.23 -4.91 -8.69
N LEU A 369 10.55 -6.01 -8.01
CA LEU A 369 10.77 -6.04 -6.56
C LEU A 369 11.89 -5.08 -6.11
N ALA A 370 13.01 -5.05 -6.84
CA ALA A 370 14.13 -4.18 -6.54
C ALA A 370 13.73 -2.69 -6.61
N GLN A 371 12.94 -2.31 -7.63
CA GLN A 371 12.44 -0.93 -7.77
C GLN A 371 11.30 -0.61 -6.80
N PHE A 372 10.44 -1.59 -6.50
CA PHE A 372 9.30 -1.42 -5.61
C PHE A 372 9.73 -1.09 -4.18
N TYR A 373 10.78 -1.74 -3.68
CA TYR A 373 11.30 -1.51 -2.34
C TYR A 373 12.41 -0.44 -2.27
N ASP A 374 12.66 0.29 -3.35
CA ASP A 374 13.62 1.39 -3.34
C ASP A 374 13.24 2.49 -2.34
N ASP A 375 11.97 2.86 -2.25
CA ASP A 375 11.44 3.90 -1.37
C ASP A 375 10.49 3.38 -0.27
N ARG A 376 10.33 2.07 -0.15
CA ARG A 376 9.38 1.41 0.77
C ARG A 376 10.08 0.42 1.69
N PRO A 377 9.70 0.36 2.97
CA PRO A 377 10.21 -0.68 3.86
C PRO A 377 9.56 -2.02 3.47
N PRO A 378 10.35 -3.08 3.24
CA PRO A 378 9.82 -4.42 3.04
C PRO A 378 9.34 -5.03 4.37
N PRO A 379 8.31 -5.90 4.32
CA PRO A 379 7.92 -6.75 5.45
C PRO A 379 8.95 -7.87 5.66
N ARG A 380 8.80 -8.62 6.75
CA ARG A 380 9.68 -9.76 7.02
C ARG A 380 9.53 -10.92 6.03
N LEU A 381 8.36 -11.05 5.41
CA LEU A 381 8.04 -12.09 4.45
C LEU A 381 7.55 -11.49 3.14
N ILE A 382 8.17 -11.91 2.04
CA ILE A 382 7.78 -11.58 0.67
C ILE A 382 7.48 -12.90 -0.06
N LEU A 383 6.25 -13.07 -0.51
CA LEU A 383 5.83 -14.23 -1.28
C LEU A 383 5.78 -13.87 -2.77
N ILE A 384 6.28 -14.75 -3.62
CA ILE A 384 6.39 -14.51 -5.05
C ILE A 384 5.81 -15.68 -5.85
N SER A 385 5.23 -15.36 -7.02
CA SER A 385 4.60 -16.36 -7.90
C SER A 385 5.58 -17.15 -8.75
N HIS A 386 6.75 -16.63 -9.00
CA HIS A 386 7.79 -17.25 -9.84
C HIS A 386 9.14 -17.13 -9.16
N GLU A 387 9.97 -18.14 -9.31
CA GLU A 387 11.35 -18.08 -8.86
C GLU A 387 12.11 -16.96 -9.57
N ILE A 388 12.98 -16.28 -8.83
CA ILE A 388 13.86 -15.22 -9.33
C ILE A 388 15.31 -15.62 -9.10
N ALA A 389 16.17 -15.38 -10.10
CA ALA A 389 17.56 -15.82 -10.07
C ALA A 389 18.37 -15.19 -8.91
N ASP A 390 18.11 -13.93 -8.61
CA ASP A 390 18.84 -13.13 -7.60
C ASP A 390 18.12 -13.09 -6.24
N ARG A 391 17.32 -14.10 -5.89
CA ARG A 391 16.47 -14.11 -4.68
C ARG A 391 17.25 -13.83 -3.39
N GLU A 392 18.38 -14.52 -3.22
CA GLU A 392 19.22 -14.38 -2.01
C GLU A 392 19.89 -13.01 -1.95
N LEU A 393 20.43 -12.54 -3.08
CA LEU A 393 21.05 -11.22 -3.19
C LEU A 393 20.05 -10.10 -2.91
N LEU A 394 18.82 -10.20 -3.44
CA LEU A 394 17.76 -9.23 -3.19
C LEU A 394 17.34 -9.25 -1.70
N ALA A 395 17.19 -10.42 -1.10
CA ALA A 395 16.89 -10.54 0.33
C ALA A 395 17.98 -9.89 1.19
N GLU A 396 19.26 -10.13 0.88
CA GLU A 396 20.40 -9.51 1.57
C GLU A 396 20.39 -7.98 1.43
N ALA A 397 20.14 -7.48 0.21
CA ALA A 397 20.06 -6.05 -0.07
C ALA A 397 18.95 -5.38 0.75
N LEU A 398 17.78 -5.99 0.82
CA LEU A 398 16.66 -5.51 1.61
C LEU A 398 16.93 -5.61 3.12
N CYS A 399 17.58 -6.69 3.60
CA CYS A 399 18.02 -6.81 5.00
C CYS A 399 18.94 -5.68 5.43
N THR A 400 19.93 -5.34 4.59
CA THR A 400 20.88 -4.25 4.86
C THR A 400 20.15 -2.90 4.99
N LYS A 401 19.10 -2.69 4.20
CA LYS A 401 18.30 -1.45 4.20
C LYS A 401 17.48 -1.26 5.46
N VAL A 402 16.91 -2.32 6.03
CA VAL A 402 15.95 -2.24 7.15
C VAL A 402 16.49 -2.78 8.48
N GLY A 403 17.66 -3.42 8.49
CA GLY A 403 18.31 -3.90 9.71
C GLY A 403 17.67 -5.15 10.33
N HIS A 404 16.78 -5.86 9.61
CA HIS A 404 16.22 -7.13 10.06
C HIS A 404 16.13 -8.14 8.90
N ARG A 405 16.03 -9.44 9.27
CA ARG A 405 15.97 -10.52 8.29
C ARG A 405 14.68 -10.44 7.46
N ILE A 406 14.84 -10.57 6.14
CA ILE A 406 13.75 -10.66 5.16
C ILE A 406 13.84 -12.02 4.47
N GLU A 407 12.70 -12.68 4.37
CA GLU A 407 12.53 -13.92 3.63
C GLU A 407 11.77 -13.64 2.33
N ILE A 408 12.35 -14.04 1.19
CA ILE A 408 11.67 -14.06 -0.11
C ILE A 408 11.45 -15.52 -0.48
N ALA A 409 10.19 -15.93 -0.67
CA ALA A 409 9.83 -17.32 -0.92
C ALA A 409 8.83 -17.47 -2.07
N ALA A 410 9.05 -18.49 -2.93
CA ALA A 410 8.08 -18.98 -3.90
C ALA A 410 7.45 -20.26 -3.34
N PRO A 411 6.28 -20.20 -2.68
CA PRO A 411 5.71 -21.34 -1.99
C PRO A 411 5.14 -22.38 -2.95
N LEU A 412 5.44 -23.65 -2.72
CA LEU A 412 4.98 -24.76 -3.55
C LEU A 412 3.68 -25.41 -3.04
N ARG A 413 3.32 -25.19 -1.76
CA ARG A 413 2.16 -25.84 -1.11
C ARG A 413 1.65 -25.04 0.09
N GLY A 414 0.42 -25.35 0.52
CA GLY A 414 -0.20 -24.82 1.71
C GLY A 414 -0.69 -23.37 1.54
N GLU A 415 -1.13 -22.77 2.63
CA GLU A 415 -1.79 -21.48 2.71
C GLU A 415 -1.02 -20.33 2.02
N LYS A 416 0.32 -20.33 2.12
CA LYS A 416 1.16 -19.34 1.43
C LYS A 416 1.04 -19.47 -0.10
N LYS A 417 0.90 -20.69 -0.63
CA LYS A 417 0.67 -20.92 -2.05
C LYS A 417 -0.70 -20.41 -2.48
N ASP A 418 -1.74 -20.67 -1.68
CA ASP A 418 -3.09 -20.23 -1.97
C ASP A 418 -3.16 -18.70 -2.08
N LEU A 419 -2.41 -17.97 -1.23
CA LEU A 419 -2.28 -16.51 -1.33
C LEU A 419 -1.65 -16.06 -2.64
N VAL A 420 -0.60 -16.75 -3.08
CA VAL A 420 0.07 -16.44 -4.35
C VAL A 420 -0.82 -16.77 -5.55
N GLU A 421 -1.54 -17.88 -5.52
CA GLU A 421 -2.50 -18.24 -6.57
C GLU A 421 -3.65 -17.23 -6.67
N HIS A 422 -4.14 -16.75 -5.52
CA HIS A 422 -5.14 -15.70 -5.48
C HIS A 422 -4.61 -14.40 -6.09
N ALA A 423 -3.39 -13.99 -5.77
CA ALA A 423 -2.76 -12.82 -6.37
C ALA A 423 -2.55 -13.02 -7.89
N LEU A 424 -2.19 -14.23 -8.33
CA LEU A 424 -2.02 -14.54 -9.75
C LEU A 424 -3.33 -14.48 -10.54
N ALA A 425 -4.44 -14.95 -9.94
CA ALA A 425 -5.76 -14.82 -10.54
C ALA A 425 -6.14 -13.34 -10.74
N ASN A 426 -5.89 -12.49 -9.72
CA ASN A 426 -6.12 -11.06 -9.82
C ASN A 426 -5.23 -10.36 -10.87
N ALA A 427 -3.96 -10.79 -11.00
CA ALA A 427 -3.07 -10.27 -12.05
C ALA A 427 -3.59 -10.57 -13.45
N ARG A 428 -4.15 -11.79 -13.67
CA ARG A 428 -4.80 -12.17 -14.95
C ARG A 428 -6.00 -11.29 -15.26
N GLU A 429 -6.89 -11.14 -14.30
CA GLU A 429 -8.08 -10.32 -14.47
C GLU A 429 -7.75 -8.85 -14.71
N ALA A 430 -6.79 -8.30 -13.96
CA ALA A 430 -6.35 -6.93 -14.14
C ALA A 430 -5.74 -6.70 -15.53
N LEU A 431 -4.92 -7.65 -16.01
CA LEU A 431 -4.36 -7.58 -17.35
C LEU A 431 -5.41 -7.75 -18.43
N GLY A 432 -6.37 -8.68 -18.22
CA GLY A 432 -7.51 -8.87 -19.13
C GLY A 432 -8.34 -7.60 -19.30
N ARG A 433 -8.69 -6.93 -18.19
CA ARG A 433 -9.40 -5.63 -18.23
C ARG A 433 -8.62 -4.52 -18.95
N LYS A 434 -7.29 -4.55 -18.91
CA LYS A 434 -6.46 -3.56 -19.59
C LYS A 434 -6.31 -3.84 -21.09
N LEU A 435 -6.44 -5.09 -21.52
CA LEU A 435 -6.31 -5.50 -22.92
C LEU A 435 -7.64 -5.45 -23.69
N ALA A 436 -8.78 -5.50 -22.96
CA ALA A 436 -10.13 -5.29 -23.49
C ALA A 436 -10.39 -3.80 -23.75
#